data_7705545ec07cde0aa4511f3c856bafe3
#
_entry.id   7705545ec07cde0aa4511f3c856bafe3
#
_cell.length_a   1.000
_cell.length_b   1.000
_cell.length_c   1.000
_cell.angle_alpha   90.00
_cell.angle_beta   90.00
_cell.angle_gamma   90.00
#
_symmetry.space_group_name_H-M   'P 1'
#
loop_
_entity.id
_entity.type
_entity.pdbx_description
1 polymer ?
#
loop_
_entity_poly.entity_id
_entity_poly.type
_entity_poly.pdbx_seq_one_letter_code
_entity_poly.pdbx_strand_id
1 'polypeptide(L)'
;MKKLVIVLLVFAVLAVQGVWWWVGASHKPPDLWKKAAVDRGEMALSVTASGGIEPVQEVPVGSQVSGRVEEVRVQLDQRVKQGEVLAVLDRELLESERKDKESQLQHARIALELLRAERENLDVRETRLKLNQDRERISVERSRASLDLASKNLQRYREMLQAEAVAQTELDIRKLEQENAQRDLKLKELDLKQLDLDLQQVAADRRTLASREQQAQLGVAQAEHALAKAHTNLGYASIVAPIDGIVLERSVQPGQTIAAQFQAPNLFKIITDLKKILARCFIDEADIGRIRIGQKVSFEVDAFQDEKFEGIVKAVHLKHEMRSNLVTYPVVIEADNPTSEGYPFGKLRPGLTAYVTFEVERKKDVLRLPAAALRFALPPGIKAEQEPAPAKSESVEAQEPQGMPAVVYVLNEKGSLKAVTVFVGENDGKYYELLSGPLKAGDELITGSALFDALKKKEE
;
A
#
# COMPACT_ATOMS: atom_id res chain seq x y z
N MET A 1 -29.49 -105.22 27.96
CA MET A 1 -28.36 -104.23 27.86
C MET A 1 -27.84 -103.97 26.45
N LYS A 2 -27.74 -104.96 25.52
CA LYS A 2 -27.18 -104.74 24.15
C LYS A 2 -28.03 -103.81 23.28
N LYS A 3 -29.38 -103.74 23.40
CA LYS A 3 -30.23 -102.86 22.59
C LYS A 3 -30.15 -101.39 23.01
N LEU A 4 -29.86 -101.05 24.28
CA LEU A 4 -29.74 -99.68 24.77
C LEU A 4 -28.43 -99.00 24.30
N VAL A 5 -27.33 -99.84 24.20
CA VAL A 5 -26.02 -99.38 23.74
C VAL A 5 -26.06 -98.96 22.24
N ILE A 6 -26.83 -99.74 21.42
CA ILE A 6 -26.97 -99.47 19.99
C ILE A 6 -27.78 -98.12 19.76
N VAL A 7 -28.79 -97.87 20.55
CA VAL A 7 -29.58 -96.61 20.44
C VAL A 7 -28.73 -95.43 20.82
N LEU A 8 -27.90 -95.51 21.86
CA LEU A 8 -26.99 -94.45 22.26
C LEU A 8 -25.90 -94.21 21.23
N LEU A 9 -25.36 -95.26 20.53
CA LEU A 9 -24.41 -95.09 19.45
C LEU A 9 -24.99 -94.43 18.23
N VAL A 10 -26.26 -94.75 17.87
CA VAL A 10 -26.94 -94.09 16.72
C VAL A 10 -27.23 -92.64 17.04
N PHE A 11 -27.62 -92.29 18.30
CA PHE A 11 -27.82 -90.91 18.72
C PHE A 11 -26.52 -90.09 18.73
N ALA A 12 -25.40 -90.71 19.15
CA ALA A 12 -24.07 -90.07 19.10
C ALA A 12 -23.62 -89.83 17.68
N VAL A 13 -23.86 -90.72 16.70
CA VAL A 13 -23.54 -90.52 15.30
C VAL A 13 -24.40 -89.42 14.67
N LEU A 14 -25.69 -89.38 15.00
CA LEU A 14 -26.58 -88.31 14.53
C LEU A 14 -26.24 -86.96 15.13
N ALA A 15 -25.82 -86.87 16.39
CA ALA A 15 -25.33 -85.68 17.05
C ALA A 15 -24.04 -85.15 16.39
N VAL A 16 -23.09 -86.05 16.09
CA VAL A 16 -21.84 -85.69 15.40
C VAL A 16 -22.10 -85.24 13.98
N GLN A 17 -23.04 -85.84 13.22
CA GLN A 17 -23.43 -85.44 11.94
C GLN A 17 -24.19 -84.04 11.96
N GLY A 18 -25.06 -83.87 12.97
CA GLY A 18 -25.73 -82.57 13.19
C GLY A 18 -24.75 -81.44 13.52
N VAL A 19 -23.78 -81.70 14.40
CA VAL A 19 -22.69 -80.75 14.71
C VAL A 19 -21.85 -80.46 13.47
N TRP A 20 -21.50 -81.46 12.68
CA TRP A 20 -20.72 -81.32 11.47
C TRP A 20 -21.44 -80.51 10.39
N TRP A 21 -22.76 -80.73 10.29
CA TRP A 21 -23.61 -79.98 9.35
C TRP A 21 -23.79 -78.56 9.85
N TRP A 22 -23.94 -78.32 11.17
CA TRP A 22 -24.08 -76.99 11.76
C TRP A 22 -22.76 -76.20 11.69
N VAL A 23 -21.62 -76.83 11.91
CA VAL A 23 -20.29 -76.16 11.74
C VAL A 23 -19.97 -75.90 10.28
N GLY A 24 -20.40 -76.78 9.35
CA GLY A 24 -20.20 -76.57 7.89
C GLY A 24 -21.12 -75.49 7.33
N ALA A 25 -22.32 -75.30 7.88
CA ALA A 25 -23.30 -74.30 7.44
C ALA A 25 -22.99 -72.89 7.97
N SER A 26 -22.13 -72.74 8.99
CA SER A 26 -21.83 -71.46 9.64
C SER A 26 -20.57 -70.78 9.12
N HIS A 27 -19.80 -71.41 8.24
CA HIS A 27 -18.62 -70.80 7.63
C HIS A 27 -19.00 -70.21 6.27
N LYS A 28 -19.61 -68.95 6.28
CA LYS A 28 -19.44 -68.08 5.13
C LYS A 28 -17.93 -67.85 4.96
N PRO A 29 -17.34 -68.14 3.78
CA PRO A 29 -15.93 -67.81 3.58
C PRO A 29 -15.72 -66.34 3.89
N PRO A 30 -14.65 -65.95 4.58
CA PRO A 30 -14.38 -64.59 4.87
C PRO A 30 -14.40 -63.80 3.57
N ASP A 31 -15.14 -62.66 3.54
CA ASP A 31 -15.22 -61.80 2.38
C ASP A 31 -13.79 -61.29 2.07
N LEU A 32 -13.13 -61.94 1.10
CA LEU A 32 -11.74 -61.72 0.73
C LEU A 32 -11.50 -60.29 0.18
N TRP A 33 -12.58 -59.60 -0.17
CA TRP A 33 -12.55 -58.33 -0.83
C TRP A 33 -13.31 -57.27 -0.03
N LYS A 34 -12.69 -56.10 0.19
CA LYS A 34 -13.41 -54.90 0.64
C LYS A 34 -14.15 -54.32 -0.56
N LYS A 35 -15.42 -54.06 -0.39
CA LYS A 35 -16.30 -53.56 -1.41
C LYS A 35 -16.82 -52.20 -1.06
N ALA A 36 -17.06 -51.37 -2.08
CA ALA A 36 -17.81 -50.12 -1.95
C ALA A 36 -18.72 -49.95 -3.16
N ALA A 37 -19.93 -49.48 -2.95
CA ALA A 37 -20.92 -49.34 -3.99
C ALA A 37 -20.70 -48.06 -4.77
N VAL A 38 -21.01 -48.11 -6.08
CA VAL A 38 -21.23 -46.93 -6.89
C VAL A 38 -22.55 -46.27 -6.42
N ASP A 39 -22.49 -45.02 -6.00
CA ASP A 39 -23.69 -44.33 -5.55
C ASP A 39 -23.97 -43.08 -6.38
N ARG A 40 -25.19 -42.54 -6.24
CA ARG A 40 -25.50 -41.21 -6.73
C ARG A 40 -25.53 -40.23 -5.57
N GLY A 41 -24.88 -39.11 -5.76
CA GLY A 41 -24.85 -38.11 -4.71
C GLY A 41 -24.28 -36.78 -5.14
N GLU A 42 -24.20 -35.91 -4.18
CA GLU A 42 -23.59 -34.58 -4.36
C GLU A 42 -22.06 -34.69 -4.28
N MET A 43 -21.38 -33.96 -5.15
CA MET A 43 -19.91 -33.89 -5.21
C MET A 43 -19.51 -32.42 -5.20
N ALA A 44 -18.74 -32.03 -4.19
CA ALA A 44 -18.23 -30.68 -4.05
C ALA A 44 -16.76 -30.64 -4.45
N LEU A 45 -16.50 -30.01 -5.59
CA LEU A 45 -15.13 -29.80 -6.06
C LEU A 45 -14.50 -28.66 -5.28
N SER A 46 -13.39 -28.92 -4.66
CA SER A 46 -12.66 -27.93 -3.86
C SER A 46 -11.21 -27.84 -4.29
N VAL A 47 -10.71 -26.61 -4.32
CA VAL A 47 -9.29 -26.29 -4.42
C VAL A 47 -8.79 -25.94 -3.03
N THR A 48 -7.67 -26.52 -2.63
CA THR A 48 -7.02 -26.23 -1.35
C THR A 48 -5.74 -25.44 -1.57
N ALA A 49 -5.52 -24.41 -0.77
CA ALA A 49 -4.31 -23.61 -0.82
C ALA A 49 -3.84 -23.27 0.59
N SER A 50 -2.53 -23.16 0.77
CA SER A 50 -1.95 -22.69 2.02
C SER A 50 -1.51 -21.22 1.90
N GLY A 51 -1.53 -20.52 3.03
CA GLY A 51 -1.13 -19.12 3.08
C GLY A 51 -0.90 -18.62 4.50
N GLY A 52 -0.68 -17.30 4.64
CA GLY A 52 -0.47 -16.64 5.92
C GLY A 52 -1.60 -15.68 6.27
N ILE A 53 -1.86 -15.53 7.56
CA ILE A 53 -2.73 -14.48 8.08
C ILE A 53 -1.95 -13.17 8.15
N GLU A 54 -2.51 -12.11 7.57
CA GLU A 54 -1.93 -10.77 7.54
C GLU A 54 -2.95 -9.76 8.09
N PRO A 55 -2.50 -8.63 8.66
CA PRO A 55 -3.40 -7.54 9.01
C PRO A 55 -3.91 -6.85 7.74
N VAL A 56 -5.04 -6.14 7.84
CA VAL A 56 -5.59 -5.40 6.68
C VAL A 56 -4.62 -4.33 6.19
N GLN A 57 -3.95 -3.67 7.12
CA GLN A 57 -2.92 -2.68 6.81
C GLN A 57 -1.80 -2.76 7.83
N GLU A 58 -0.58 -2.65 7.34
CA GLU A 58 0.65 -2.59 8.13
C GLU A 58 1.45 -1.38 7.69
N VAL A 59 1.83 -0.52 8.65
CA VAL A 59 2.58 0.70 8.37
C VAL A 59 3.85 0.71 9.20
N PRO A 60 5.02 0.65 8.55
CA PRO A 60 6.29 0.87 9.24
C PRO A 60 6.45 2.34 9.59
N VAL A 61 6.89 2.63 10.80
CA VAL A 61 7.16 3.98 11.33
C VAL A 61 8.64 4.09 11.64
N GLY A 62 9.31 5.01 10.96
CA GLY A 62 10.72 5.32 11.14
C GLY A 62 10.93 6.75 11.61
N SER A 63 12.20 7.15 11.81
CA SER A 63 12.57 8.54 12.06
C SER A 63 12.99 9.24 10.77
N GLN A 64 12.60 10.52 10.64
CA GLN A 64 13.02 11.39 9.54
C GLN A 64 14.26 12.22 9.89
N VAL A 65 14.63 12.26 11.17
CA VAL A 65 15.81 12.97 11.67
C VAL A 65 16.69 12.02 12.49
N SER A 66 18.00 12.28 12.45
CA SER A 66 18.95 11.56 13.28
C SER A 66 18.97 12.14 14.69
N GLY A 67 19.11 11.28 15.69
CA GLY A 67 19.19 11.70 17.07
C GLY A 67 19.26 10.51 18.02
N ARG A 68 19.49 10.78 19.29
CA ARG A 68 19.41 9.79 20.37
C ARG A 68 17.97 9.70 20.85
N VAL A 69 17.47 8.49 21.07
CA VAL A 69 16.14 8.27 21.65
C VAL A 69 16.18 8.65 23.14
N GLU A 70 15.42 9.64 23.51
CA GLU A 70 15.27 10.08 24.89
C GLU A 70 14.28 9.18 25.64
N GLU A 71 13.10 8.99 25.07
CA GLU A 71 12.00 8.27 25.70
C GLU A 71 11.21 7.46 24.66
N VAL A 72 10.75 6.27 25.06
CA VAL A 72 9.76 5.47 24.31
C VAL A 72 8.50 5.38 25.16
N ARG A 73 7.36 5.84 24.63
CA ARG A 73 6.09 6.01 25.37
C ARG A 73 5.11 4.88 25.20
N VAL A 74 5.38 3.96 24.26
CA VAL A 74 4.48 2.85 23.93
C VAL A 74 5.14 1.50 24.15
N GLN A 75 4.30 0.51 24.42
CA GLN A 75 4.69 -0.90 24.58
C GLN A 75 4.22 -1.74 23.39
N LEU A 76 4.74 -2.96 23.26
CA LEU A 76 4.22 -3.95 22.34
C LEU A 76 2.75 -4.26 22.65
N ASP A 77 1.97 -4.54 21.63
CA ASP A 77 0.54 -4.85 21.71
C ASP A 77 -0.34 -3.70 22.26
N GLN A 78 0.23 -2.51 22.47
CA GLN A 78 -0.53 -1.34 22.89
C GLN A 78 -1.33 -0.75 21.74
N ARG A 79 -2.59 -0.38 22.01
CA ARG A 79 -3.42 0.40 21.07
C ARG A 79 -2.99 1.85 21.09
N VAL A 80 -2.83 2.43 19.90
CA VAL A 80 -2.44 3.84 19.70
C VAL A 80 -3.41 4.51 18.72
N LYS A 81 -3.54 5.82 18.89
CA LYS A 81 -4.33 6.67 17.99
C LYS A 81 -3.43 7.42 17.02
N GLN A 82 -3.97 7.78 15.87
CA GLN A 82 -3.28 8.64 14.92
C GLN A 82 -2.82 9.94 15.59
N GLY A 83 -1.54 10.30 15.42
CA GLY A 83 -0.91 11.45 16.04
C GLY A 83 -0.41 11.21 17.47
N GLU A 84 -0.63 10.06 18.08
CA GLU A 84 -0.09 9.71 19.40
C GLU A 84 1.43 9.55 19.34
N VAL A 85 2.13 10.11 20.33
CA VAL A 85 3.60 10.09 20.39
C VAL A 85 4.08 8.72 20.84
N LEU A 86 4.82 8.04 19.96
CA LEU A 86 5.41 6.73 20.20
C LEU A 86 6.77 6.81 20.89
N ALA A 87 7.61 7.75 20.44
CA ALA A 87 8.93 7.99 21.01
C ALA A 87 9.33 9.45 20.79
N VAL A 88 10.25 9.91 21.58
CA VAL A 88 10.84 11.25 21.52
C VAL A 88 12.34 11.12 21.37
N LEU A 89 12.89 11.82 20.39
CA LEU A 89 14.33 11.99 20.25
C LEU A 89 14.81 13.20 21.06
N ASP A 90 16.08 13.18 21.44
CA ASP A 90 16.76 14.32 22.02
C ASP A 90 16.63 15.56 21.13
N ARG A 91 16.07 16.62 21.68
CA ARG A 91 15.70 17.84 20.96
C ARG A 91 16.73 18.95 21.08
N GLU A 92 17.71 18.81 21.97
CA GLU A 92 18.61 19.89 22.31
C GLU A 92 19.31 20.50 21.10
N LEU A 93 19.86 19.66 20.24
CA LEU A 93 20.51 20.10 19.03
C LEU A 93 19.55 20.78 18.04
N LEU A 94 18.37 20.19 17.83
CA LEU A 94 17.34 20.72 16.90
C LEU A 94 16.73 22.02 17.42
N GLU A 95 16.55 22.15 18.73
CA GLU A 95 16.10 23.40 19.35
C GLU A 95 17.15 24.49 19.23
N SER A 96 18.43 24.15 19.40
CA SER A 96 19.54 25.08 19.17
C SER A 96 19.57 25.55 17.72
N GLU A 97 19.45 24.64 16.77
CA GLU A 97 19.38 24.97 15.33
C GLU A 97 18.18 25.89 15.03
N ARG A 98 17.00 25.61 15.57
CA ARG A 98 15.81 26.46 15.40
C ARG A 98 16.07 27.87 15.95
N LYS A 99 16.65 28.01 17.16
CA LYS A 99 16.98 29.31 17.78
C LYS A 99 17.98 30.08 16.93
N ASP A 100 18.95 29.38 16.35
CA ASP A 100 19.95 29.96 15.46
C ASP A 100 19.30 30.58 14.20
N LYS A 101 18.36 29.82 13.56
CA LYS A 101 17.60 30.32 12.41
C LYS A 101 16.65 31.46 12.76
N GLU A 102 16.06 31.43 13.94
CA GLU A 102 15.23 32.53 14.44
C GLU A 102 16.05 33.81 14.62
N SER A 103 17.27 33.72 15.19
CA SER A 103 18.19 34.83 15.28
C SER A 103 18.60 35.37 13.91
N GLN A 104 18.90 34.49 12.95
CA GLN A 104 19.22 34.87 11.56
C GLN A 104 18.06 35.65 10.91
N LEU A 105 16.83 35.19 11.10
CA LEU A 105 15.64 35.90 10.63
C LEU A 105 15.51 37.27 11.26
N GLN A 106 15.72 37.40 12.58
CA GLN A 106 15.68 38.67 13.28
C GLN A 106 16.73 39.63 12.73
N HIS A 107 17.95 39.19 12.48
CA HIS A 107 19.00 40.01 11.85
C HIS A 107 18.59 40.47 10.45
N ALA A 108 18.03 39.59 9.61
CA ALA A 108 17.57 39.96 8.27
C ALA A 108 16.43 41.00 8.33
N ARG A 109 15.51 40.87 9.27
CA ARG A 109 14.42 41.85 9.46
C ARG A 109 14.93 43.23 9.87
N ILE A 110 15.89 43.28 10.82
CA ILE A 110 16.52 44.54 11.27
C ILE A 110 17.24 45.18 10.07
N ALA A 111 17.99 44.45 9.27
CA ALA A 111 18.65 44.96 8.09
C ALA A 111 17.67 45.59 7.08
N LEU A 112 16.52 44.93 6.85
CA LEU A 112 15.45 45.50 6.01
C LEU A 112 14.86 46.77 6.60
N GLU A 113 14.64 46.83 7.90
CA GLU A 113 14.11 47.98 8.60
C GLU A 113 15.04 49.20 8.50
N LEU A 114 16.35 48.98 8.65
CA LEU A 114 17.35 50.03 8.43
C LEU A 114 17.28 50.65 7.01
N LEU A 115 17.13 49.81 5.98
CA LEU A 115 16.98 50.31 4.61
C LEU A 115 15.66 51.07 4.40
N ARG A 116 14.60 50.68 5.06
CA ARG A 116 13.33 51.42 5.05
C ARG A 116 13.45 52.79 5.70
N ALA A 117 14.15 52.87 6.81
CA ALA A 117 14.44 54.14 7.46
C ALA A 117 15.33 55.06 6.59
N GLU A 118 16.32 54.48 5.85
CA GLU A 118 17.13 55.21 4.87
C GLU A 118 16.27 55.75 3.73
N ARG A 119 15.29 54.97 3.25
CA ARG A 119 14.35 55.42 2.22
C ARG A 119 13.52 56.60 2.69
N GLU A 120 13.01 56.55 3.92
CA GLU A 120 12.25 57.69 4.49
C GLU A 120 13.10 58.96 4.57
N ASN A 121 14.37 58.86 4.93
CA ASN A 121 15.31 59.98 4.95
C ASN A 121 15.51 60.57 3.53
N LEU A 122 15.62 59.70 2.49
CA LEU A 122 15.69 60.16 1.09
C LEU A 122 14.41 60.84 0.62
N ASP A 123 13.23 60.34 1.01
CA ASP A 123 11.94 60.95 0.69
C ASP A 123 11.81 62.37 1.30
N VAL A 124 12.28 62.57 2.54
CA VAL A 124 12.35 63.89 3.19
C VAL A 124 13.32 64.81 2.47
N ARG A 125 14.49 64.28 2.05
CA ARG A 125 15.50 65.06 1.28
C ARG A 125 14.95 65.49 -0.08
N GLU A 126 14.29 64.56 -0.82
CA GLU A 126 13.65 64.85 -2.10
C GLU A 126 12.60 65.96 -1.96
N THR A 127 11.75 65.86 -0.95
CA THR A 127 10.70 66.86 -0.69
C THR A 127 11.29 68.24 -0.42
N ARG A 128 12.40 68.34 0.36
CA ARG A 128 13.12 69.58 0.64
C ARG A 128 13.70 70.16 -0.63
N LEU A 129 14.32 69.35 -1.50
CA LEU A 129 14.90 69.83 -2.76
C LEU A 129 13.81 70.33 -3.72
N LYS A 130 12.67 69.67 -3.82
CA LYS A 130 11.53 70.12 -4.61
C LYS A 130 11.02 71.51 -4.13
N LEU A 131 10.91 71.67 -2.84
CA LEU A 131 10.51 72.99 -2.28
C LEU A 131 11.52 74.05 -2.63
N ASN A 132 12.83 73.77 -2.54
CA ASN A 132 13.86 74.74 -2.98
C ASN A 132 13.83 75.01 -4.47
N GLN A 133 13.58 74.02 -5.31
CA GLN A 133 13.42 74.14 -6.74
C GLN A 133 12.25 75.13 -7.09
N ASP A 134 11.10 74.93 -6.39
CA ASP A 134 9.94 75.84 -6.60
C ASP A 134 10.24 77.29 -6.23
N ARG A 135 10.99 77.50 -5.09
CA ARG A 135 11.49 78.79 -4.70
C ARG A 135 12.40 79.39 -5.76
N GLU A 136 13.33 78.65 -6.31
CA GLU A 136 14.26 79.15 -7.32
C GLU A 136 13.60 79.37 -8.65
N ARG A 137 12.57 78.62 -9.04
CA ARG A 137 11.73 78.87 -10.20
C ARG A 137 11.05 80.26 -10.09
N ILE A 138 10.50 80.58 -8.93
CA ILE A 138 9.90 81.91 -8.69
C ILE A 138 11.00 82.98 -8.77
N SER A 139 12.23 82.71 -8.27
CA SER A 139 13.36 83.62 -8.39
C SER A 139 13.76 83.90 -9.86
N VAL A 140 13.85 82.81 -10.66
CA VAL A 140 14.11 82.91 -12.11
C VAL A 140 13.01 83.76 -12.84
N GLU A 141 11.73 83.52 -12.51
CA GLU A 141 10.63 84.28 -13.08
C GLU A 141 10.72 85.79 -12.75
N ARG A 142 11.11 86.09 -11.47
CA ARG A 142 11.32 87.46 -11.03
C ARG A 142 12.47 88.12 -11.78
N SER A 143 13.64 87.42 -11.91
CA SER A 143 14.79 87.95 -12.65
C SER A 143 14.48 88.14 -14.14
N ARG A 144 13.67 87.23 -14.73
CA ARG A 144 13.19 87.34 -16.13
C ARG A 144 12.30 88.53 -16.34
N ALA A 145 11.38 88.80 -15.41
CA ALA A 145 10.56 90.01 -15.46
C ALA A 145 11.38 91.31 -15.29
N SER A 146 12.43 91.27 -14.45
CA SER A 146 13.37 92.38 -14.30
C SER A 146 14.16 92.64 -15.57
N LEU A 147 14.64 91.64 -16.28
CA LEU A 147 15.32 91.72 -17.56
C LEU A 147 14.38 92.26 -18.64
N ASP A 148 13.14 91.80 -18.71
CA ASP A 148 12.13 92.30 -19.64
C ASP A 148 11.90 93.84 -19.47
N LEU A 149 11.73 94.26 -18.19
CA LEU A 149 11.58 95.69 -17.88
C LEU A 149 12.82 96.45 -18.28
N ALA A 150 14.04 95.98 -17.94
CA ALA A 150 15.30 96.67 -18.32
C ALA A 150 15.47 96.73 -19.83
N SER A 151 15.11 95.67 -20.56
CA SER A 151 15.15 95.63 -22.01
C SER A 151 14.16 96.62 -22.66
N LYS A 152 12.92 96.67 -22.17
CA LYS A 152 11.93 97.72 -22.64
C LYS A 152 12.40 99.11 -22.35
N ASN A 153 13.01 99.36 -21.20
CA ASN A 153 13.58 100.71 -20.88
C ASN A 153 14.72 101.07 -21.85
N LEU A 154 15.67 100.13 -22.07
CA LEU A 154 16.75 100.34 -22.99
C LEU A 154 16.25 100.66 -24.40
N GLN A 155 15.25 99.94 -24.88
CA GLN A 155 14.64 100.19 -26.19
C GLN A 155 14.03 101.61 -26.24
N ARG A 156 13.28 101.96 -25.20
CA ARG A 156 12.66 103.30 -25.11
C ARG A 156 13.72 104.38 -25.10
N TYR A 157 14.81 104.25 -24.37
CA TYR A 157 15.90 105.21 -24.35
C TYR A 157 16.69 105.23 -25.67
N ARG A 158 16.82 104.16 -26.45
CA ARG A 158 17.34 104.16 -27.84
C ARG A 158 16.48 104.99 -28.77
N GLU A 159 15.18 104.86 -28.67
CA GLU A 159 14.24 105.65 -29.47
C GLU A 159 14.30 107.16 -29.10
N MET A 160 14.44 107.47 -27.81
CA MET A 160 14.60 108.84 -27.32
C MET A 160 15.96 109.47 -27.76
N LEU A 161 17.04 108.66 -27.78
CA LEU A 161 18.32 109.19 -28.29
C LEU A 161 18.27 109.46 -29.78
N GLN A 162 17.60 108.65 -30.56
CA GLN A 162 17.35 108.95 -31.99
C GLN A 162 16.58 110.23 -32.24
N ALA A 163 15.70 110.60 -31.27
CA ALA A 163 14.99 111.86 -31.27
C ALA A 163 15.79 113.01 -30.60
N GLU A 164 17.07 112.83 -30.28
CA GLU A 164 17.93 113.78 -29.61
C GLU A 164 17.43 114.28 -28.24
N ALA A 165 16.55 113.47 -27.57
CA ALA A 165 15.85 113.85 -26.32
C ALA A 165 16.66 113.44 -25.04
N VAL A 166 17.71 112.58 -25.14
CA VAL A 166 18.54 112.11 -23.99
C VAL A 166 20.04 112.10 -24.39
N ALA A 167 20.92 112.10 -23.38
CA ALA A 167 22.37 112.02 -23.56
C ALA A 167 22.83 110.58 -23.79
N GLN A 168 23.94 110.33 -24.51
CA GLN A 168 24.55 109.00 -24.75
C GLN A 168 24.86 108.32 -23.40
N THR A 169 25.31 109.03 -22.38
CA THR A 169 25.61 108.48 -21.06
C THR A 169 24.40 107.83 -20.40
N GLU A 170 23.18 108.31 -20.60
CA GLU A 170 21.94 107.72 -20.11
C GLU A 170 21.67 106.37 -20.80
N LEU A 171 21.86 106.30 -22.09
CA LEU A 171 21.73 105.04 -22.82
C LEU A 171 22.74 104.00 -22.34
N ASP A 172 24.01 104.39 -22.12
CA ASP A 172 25.05 103.51 -21.62
C ASP A 172 24.72 102.94 -20.22
N ILE A 173 24.12 103.78 -19.34
CA ILE A 173 23.62 103.33 -18.05
C ILE A 173 22.52 102.29 -18.24
N ARG A 174 21.50 102.47 -19.08
CA ARG A 174 20.40 101.55 -19.34
C ARG A 174 20.92 100.25 -19.94
N LYS A 175 21.94 100.33 -20.80
CA LYS A 175 22.59 99.16 -21.37
C LYS A 175 23.27 98.35 -20.29
N LEU A 176 24.00 98.95 -19.37
CA LEU A 176 24.63 98.28 -18.21
C LEU A 176 23.58 97.66 -17.28
N GLU A 177 22.44 98.35 -17.03
CA GLU A 177 21.32 97.78 -16.27
C GLU A 177 20.76 96.50 -16.90
N GLN A 178 20.56 96.51 -18.24
CA GLN A 178 20.08 95.35 -18.96
C GLN A 178 21.10 94.19 -18.93
N GLU A 179 22.39 94.49 -19.12
CA GLU A 179 23.47 93.51 -19.04
C GLU A 179 23.55 92.87 -17.63
N ASN A 180 23.38 93.69 -16.58
CA ASN A 180 23.36 93.21 -15.20
C ASN A 180 22.13 92.33 -14.93
N ALA A 181 20.96 92.76 -15.41
CA ALA A 181 19.76 91.90 -15.26
C ALA A 181 19.84 90.62 -16.03
N GLN A 182 20.56 90.61 -17.20
CA GLN A 182 20.81 89.38 -17.97
C GLN A 182 21.75 88.43 -17.23
N ARG A 183 22.81 88.99 -16.64
CA ARG A 183 23.76 88.20 -15.83
C ARG A 183 23.07 87.55 -14.56
N ASP A 184 22.20 88.35 -13.89
CA ASP A 184 21.44 87.90 -12.75
C ASP A 184 20.51 86.76 -13.15
N LEU A 185 19.72 86.91 -14.23
CA LEU A 185 18.89 85.88 -14.77
C LEU A 185 19.71 84.59 -15.06
N LYS A 186 20.89 84.74 -15.69
CA LYS A 186 21.77 83.60 -16.01
C LYS A 186 22.27 82.87 -14.77
N LEU A 187 22.59 83.61 -13.72
CA LEU A 187 22.98 83.01 -12.43
C LEU A 187 21.84 82.22 -11.82
N LYS A 188 20.59 82.78 -11.80
CA LYS A 188 19.44 82.09 -11.28
C LYS A 188 19.04 80.87 -12.09
N GLU A 189 19.19 80.85 -13.39
CA GLU A 189 19.01 79.67 -14.24
C GLU A 189 20.04 78.62 -13.95
N LEU A 190 21.28 78.98 -13.61
CA LEU A 190 22.32 78.00 -13.19
C LEU A 190 22.01 77.43 -11.81
N ASP A 191 21.54 78.26 -10.85
CA ASP A 191 21.13 77.79 -9.51
C ASP A 191 19.99 76.76 -9.63
N LEU A 192 18.98 77.09 -10.50
CA LEU A 192 17.88 76.16 -10.76
C LEU A 192 18.38 74.84 -11.40
N LYS A 193 19.29 74.91 -12.38
CA LYS A 193 19.90 73.71 -12.99
C LYS A 193 20.68 72.88 -12.01
N GLN A 194 21.35 73.49 -11.05
CA GLN A 194 22.03 72.72 -9.97
C GLN A 194 21.05 71.91 -9.12
N LEU A 195 19.91 72.50 -8.76
CA LEU A 195 18.84 71.83 -8.03
C LEU A 195 18.23 70.68 -8.84
N ASP A 196 18.10 70.80 -10.19
CA ASP A 196 17.66 69.71 -11.06
C ASP A 196 18.64 68.53 -11.04
N LEU A 197 19.96 68.82 -11.04
CA LEU A 197 21.00 67.77 -10.90
C LEU A 197 20.97 67.12 -9.53
N ASP A 198 20.76 67.85 -8.46
CA ASP A 198 20.64 67.33 -7.11
C ASP A 198 19.42 66.39 -6.99
N LEU A 199 18.27 66.78 -7.62
CA LEU A 199 17.09 65.91 -7.68
C LEU A 199 17.34 64.62 -8.49
N GLN A 200 18.07 64.71 -9.62
CA GLN A 200 18.46 63.54 -10.40
C GLN A 200 19.37 62.59 -9.57
N GLN A 201 20.28 63.14 -8.78
CA GLN A 201 21.11 62.37 -7.89
C GLN A 201 20.26 61.60 -6.85
N VAL A 202 19.32 62.31 -6.19
CA VAL A 202 18.43 61.64 -5.23
C VAL A 202 17.57 60.55 -5.89
N ALA A 203 17.12 60.77 -7.13
CA ALA A 203 16.39 59.74 -7.90
C ALA A 203 17.28 58.52 -8.23
N ALA A 204 18.56 58.68 -8.50
CA ALA A 204 19.52 57.62 -8.70
C ALA A 204 19.79 56.84 -7.38
N ASP A 205 19.99 57.58 -6.28
CA ASP A 205 20.19 57.01 -4.95
C ASP A 205 18.97 56.16 -4.53
N ARG A 206 17.75 56.65 -4.82
CA ARG A 206 16.49 55.93 -4.56
C ARG A 206 16.38 54.63 -5.32
N ARG A 207 16.81 54.57 -6.59
CA ARG A 207 16.82 53.35 -7.42
C ARG A 207 17.77 52.31 -6.81
N THR A 208 18.97 52.72 -6.42
CA THR A 208 19.97 51.88 -5.78
C THR A 208 19.46 51.35 -4.44
N LEU A 209 18.83 52.19 -3.65
CA LEU A 209 18.24 51.79 -2.36
C LEU A 209 17.08 50.81 -2.56
N ALA A 210 16.20 51.04 -3.54
CA ALA A 210 15.10 50.12 -3.87
C ALA A 210 15.62 48.71 -4.23
N SER A 211 16.72 48.65 -5.00
CA SER A 211 17.37 47.34 -5.31
C SER A 211 17.96 46.66 -4.06
N ARG A 212 18.55 47.44 -3.15
CA ARG A 212 19.06 46.90 -1.89
C ARG A 212 17.93 46.42 -0.96
N GLU A 213 16.81 47.20 -0.92
CA GLU A 213 15.62 46.84 -0.15
C GLU A 213 15.01 45.53 -0.68
N GLN A 214 14.90 45.37 -2.00
CA GLN A 214 14.46 44.13 -2.62
C GLN A 214 15.37 42.96 -2.29
N GLN A 215 16.69 43.12 -2.32
CA GLN A 215 17.66 42.10 -1.93
C GLN A 215 17.51 41.73 -0.46
N ALA A 216 17.32 42.68 0.44
CA ALA A 216 17.08 42.43 1.86
C ALA A 216 15.75 41.72 2.10
N GLN A 217 14.67 42.04 1.35
CA GLN A 217 13.39 41.29 1.39
C GLN A 217 13.57 39.82 1.01
N LEU A 218 14.35 39.53 -0.05
CA LEU A 218 14.70 38.15 -0.41
C LEU A 218 15.50 37.44 0.68
N GLY A 219 16.40 38.17 1.35
CA GLY A 219 17.14 37.67 2.52
C GLY A 219 16.22 37.29 3.68
N VAL A 220 15.20 38.11 3.98
CA VAL A 220 14.18 37.80 4.99
C VAL A 220 13.41 36.55 4.60
N ALA A 221 12.91 36.46 3.36
CA ALA A 221 12.19 35.28 2.88
C ALA A 221 13.04 33.99 2.97
N GLN A 222 14.31 34.08 2.62
CA GLN A 222 15.25 32.95 2.75
C GLN A 222 15.43 32.52 4.21
N ALA A 223 15.57 33.48 5.13
CA ALA A 223 15.69 33.19 6.57
C ALA A 223 14.37 32.60 7.14
N GLU A 224 13.21 33.04 6.68
CA GLU A 224 11.90 32.47 7.05
C GLU A 224 11.77 31.02 6.60
N HIS A 225 12.16 30.68 5.37
CA HIS A 225 12.17 29.31 4.89
C HIS A 225 13.16 28.44 5.68
N ALA A 226 14.33 28.97 6.03
CA ALA A 226 15.30 28.25 6.85
C ALA A 226 14.76 27.97 8.26
N LEU A 227 14.09 28.93 8.90
CA LEU A 227 13.43 28.74 10.18
C LEU A 227 12.29 27.73 10.09
N ALA A 228 11.44 27.80 9.06
CA ALA A 228 10.37 26.84 8.86
C ALA A 228 10.89 25.41 8.72
N LYS A 229 11.99 25.22 7.98
CA LYS A 229 12.66 23.92 7.86
C LYS A 229 13.18 23.42 9.22
N ALA A 230 13.85 24.25 9.99
CA ALA A 230 14.35 23.89 11.33
C ALA A 230 13.20 23.54 12.29
N HIS A 231 12.08 24.27 12.20
CA HIS A 231 10.88 23.98 12.98
C HIS A 231 10.26 22.62 12.59
N THR A 232 10.20 22.30 11.30
CA THR A 232 9.71 21.01 10.82
C THR A 232 10.62 19.86 11.29
N ASN A 233 11.93 20.03 11.22
CA ASN A 233 12.91 19.05 11.71
C ASN A 233 12.74 18.81 13.22
N LEU A 234 12.50 19.87 14.00
CA LEU A 234 12.22 19.75 15.41
C LEU A 234 10.92 18.98 15.67
N GLY A 235 9.89 19.17 14.83
CA GLY A 235 8.65 18.38 14.87
C GLY A 235 8.90 16.88 14.65
N TYR A 236 9.81 16.54 13.76
CA TYR A 236 10.20 15.14 13.49
C TYR A 236 10.97 14.46 14.64
N ALA A 237 11.43 15.20 15.62
CA ALA A 237 11.97 14.62 16.85
C ALA A 237 10.91 13.91 17.68
N SER A 238 9.63 14.18 17.46
CA SER A 238 8.50 13.43 18.02
C SER A 238 8.01 12.43 16.99
N ILE A 239 8.26 11.15 17.23
CA ILE A 239 7.80 10.07 16.36
C ILE A 239 6.36 9.75 16.73
N VAL A 240 5.43 9.93 15.78
CA VAL A 240 3.99 9.78 16.01
C VAL A 240 3.40 8.64 15.18
N ALA A 241 2.30 8.06 15.65
CA ALA A 241 1.55 7.05 14.93
C ALA A 241 0.86 7.66 13.69
N PRO A 242 1.07 7.11 12.47
CA PRO A 242 0.44 7.62 11.26
C PRO A 242 -1.02 7.19 11.11
N ILE A 243 -1.44 6.13 11.79
CA ILE A 243 -2.80 5.54 11.75
C ILE A 243 -3.23 5.11 13.16
N ASP A 244 -4.54 4.94 13.35
CA ASP A 244 -5.08 4.23 14.51
C ASP A 244 -4.75 2.74 14.39
N GLY A 245 -4.27 2.11 15.48
CA GLY A 245 -3.90 0.71 15.39
C GLY A 245 -3.28 0.13 16.65
N ILE A 246 -2.52 -0.93 16.46
CA ILE A 246 -1.81 -1.68 17.50
C ILE A 246 -0.34 -1.72 17.14
N VAL A 247 0.54 -1.51 18.11
CA VAL A 247 2.00 -1.62 17.95
C VAL A 247 2.37 -3.11 17.86
N LEU A 248 2.61 -3.59 16.64
CA LEU A 248 3.00 -5.00 16.39
C LEU A 248 4.48 -5.25 16.73
N GLU A 249 5.34 -4.28 16.39
CA GLU A 249 6.78 -4.42 16.58
C GLU A 249 7.37 -3.11 17.09
N ARG A 250 8.35 -3.24 17.99
CA ARG A 250 9.13 -2.14 18.54
C ARG A 250 10.61 -2.51 18.50
N SER A 251 11.33 -1.92 17.55
CA SER A 251 12.76 -2.17 17.30
C SER A 251 13.66 -1.08 17.87
N VAL A 252 13.16 -0.27 18.81
CA VAL A 252 13.86 0.87 19.38
C VAL A 252 13.85 0.85 20.92
N GLN A 253 14.95 1.32 21.52
CA GLN A 253 15.10 1.42 22.97
C GLN A 253 15.55 2.81 23.40
N PRO A 254 15.19 3.28 24.61
CA PRO A 254 15.72 4.52 25.17
C PRO A 254 17.27 4.49 25.23
N GLY A 255 17.91 5.61 24.88
CA GLY A 255 19.36 5.74 24.81
C GLY A 255 19.99 5.31 23.48
N GLN A 256 19.25 4.65 22.59
CA GLN A 256 19.73 4.25 21.26
C GLN A 256 19.91 5.45 20.33
N THR A 257 21.01 5.48 19.57
CA THR A 257 21.22 6.50 18.53
C THR A 257 20.67 6.02 17.19
N ILE A 258 19.89 6.88 16.54
CA ILE A 258 19.28 6.65 15.23
C ILE A 258 19.98 7.52 14.20
N ALA A 259 20.41 6.91 13.08
CA ALA A 259 20.98 7.59 11.94
C ALA A 259 20.00 7.48 10.74
N ALA A 260 19.30 8.56 10.45
CA ALA A 260 18.29 8.60 9.37
C ALA A 260 18.87 8.99 8.00
N GLN A 261 20.16 9.32 7.90
CA GLN A 261 20.77 9.90 6.69
C GLN A 261 20.91 8.93 5.51
N PHE A 262 21.06 7.63 5.75
CA PHE A 262 21.31 6.64 4.68
C PHE A 262 20.14 5.68 4.48
N GLN A 263 19.49 5.28 5.55
CA GLN A 263 18.33 4.42 5.53
C GLN A 263 17.50 4.70 6.78
N ALA A 264 16.27 5.15 6.61
CA ALA A 264 15.38 5.35 7.76
C ALA A 264 15.07 3.97 8.38
N PRO A 265 15.60 3.67 9.59
CA PRO A 265 15.30 2.40 10.22
C PRO A 265 13.83 2.36 10.63
N ASN A 266 13.19 1.20 10.46
CA ASN A 266 11.87 0.94 11.00
C ASN A 266 11.98 0.82 12.52
N LEU A 267 11.38 1.75 13.24
CA LEU A 267 11.41 1.80 14.72
C LEU A 267 10.20 1.12 15.32
N PHE A 268 9.05 1.30 14.67
CA PHE A 268 7.80 0.67 15.04
C PHE A 268 7.11 0.13 13.80
N LYS A 269 6.25 -0.85 14.02
CA LYS A 269 5.35 -1.38 13.02
C LYS A 269 3.95 -1.33 13.61
N ILE A 270 3.07 -0.57 12.98
CA ILE A 270 1.69 -0.39 13.43
C ILE A 270 0.77 -1.09 12.47
N ILE A 271 -0.16 -1.86 13.00
CA ILE A 271 -1.19 -2.54 12.24
C ILE A 271 -2.56 -1.98 12.62
N THR A 272 -3.49 -2.02 11.66
CA THR A 272 -4.90 -1.69 11.94
C THR A 272 -5.52 -2.67 12.95
N ASP A 273 -6.66 -2.31 13.52
CA ASP A 273 -7.42 -3.19 14.43
C ASP A 273 -7.67 -4.57 13.77
N LEU A 274 -7.37 -5.63 14.51
CA LEU A 274 -7.44 -7.01 14.04
C LEU A 274 -8.87 -7.59 13.98
N LYS A 275 -9.91 -6.78 14.08
CA LYS A 275 -11.31 -7.24 13.93
C LYS A 275 -11.59 -7.87 12.56
N LYS A 276 -10.87 -7.39 11.54
CA LYS A 276 -10.81 -7.98 10.22
C LYS A 276 -9.37 -8.34 9.91
N ILE A 277 -9.19 -9.49 9.29
CA ILE A 277 -7.89 -9.98 8.87
C ILE A 277 -7.93 -10.38 7.39
N LEU A 278 -6.75 -10.49 6.81
CA LEU A 278 -6.58 -11.04 5.48
C LEU A 278 -5.85 -12.37 5.57
N ALA A 279 -6.38 -13.39 4.90
CA ALA A 279 -5.63 -14.61 4.63
C ALA A 279 -5.11 -14.51 3.19
N ARG A 280 -3.78 -14.43 3.04
CA ARG A 280 -3.13 -14.44 1.74
C ARG A 280 -2.67 -15.86 1.44
N CYS A 281 -3.34 -16.51 0.51
CA CYS A 281 -3.00 -17.86 0.05
C CYS A 281 -2.48 -17.83 -1.38
N PHE A 282 -1.81 -18.92 -1.77
CA PHE A 282 -1.16 -19.07 -3.06
C PHE A 282 -1.78 -20.23 -3.79
N ILE A 283 -2.38 -19.94 -4.94
CA ILE A 283 -3.09 -20.91 -5.78
C ILE A 283 -2.29 -21.16 -7.03
N ASP A 284 -2.20 -22.41 -7.44
CA ASP A 284 -1.47 -22.84 -8.62
C ASP A 284 -2.14 -22.32 -9.90
N GLU A 285 -1.35 -22.14 -10.95
CA GLU A 285 -1.81 -21.67 -12.27
C GLU A 285 -2.94 -22.55 -12.83
N ALA A 286 -2.92 -23.85 -12.57
CA ALA A 286 -3.94 -24.79 -13.04
C ALA A 286 -5.34 -24.51 -12.45
N ASP A 287 -5.40 -23.97 -11.22
CA ASP A 287 -6.65 -23.83 -10.48
C ASP A 287 -7.16 -22.38 -10.37
N ILE A 288 -6.28 -21.38 -10.62
CA ILE A 288 -6.63 -19.97 -10.46
C ILE A 288 -7.82 -19.55 -11.35
N GLY A 289 -7.96 -20.17 -12.54
CA GLY A 289 -9.07 -19.90 -13.45
C GLY A 289 -10.45 -20.21 -12.90
N ARG A 290 -10.54 -21.02 -11.84
CA ARG A 290 -11.78 -21.43 -11.16
C ARG A 290 -12.16 -20.53 -10.00
N ILE A 291 -11.27 -19.66 -9.52
CA ILE A 291 -11.49 -18.78 -8.35
C ILE A 291 -12.12 -17.48 -8.82
N ARG A 292 -13.11 -16.99 -8.04
CA ARG A 292 -13.85 -15.75 -8.32
C ARG A 292 -13.83 -14.82 -7.11
N ILE A 293 -13.76 -13.52 -7.39
CA ILE A 293 -13.94 -12.48 -6.37
C ILE A 293 -15.37 -12.58 -5.81
N GLY A 294 -15.51 -12.46 -4.49
CA GLY A 294 -16.78 -12.60 -3.78
C GLY A 294 -17.14 -14.05 -3.42
N GLN A 295 -16.33 -15.03 -3.82
CA GLN A 295 -16.55 -16.44 -3.48
C GLN A 295 -16.34 -16.67 -1.99
N LYS A 296 -17.27 -17.42 -1.36
CA LYS A 296 -17.12 -17.85 0.03
C LYS A 296 -16.09 -18.96 0.12
N VAL A 297 -15.29 -18.91 1.17
CA VAL A 297 -14.26 -19.90 1.46
C VAL A 297 -14.30 -20.28 2.93
N SER A 298 -13.87 -21.48 3.24
CA SER A 298 -13.58 -21.89 4.59
C SER A 298 -12.10 -22.12 4.77
N PHE A 299 -11.57 -21.81 5.94
CA PHE A 299 -10.17 -22.06 6.24
C PHE A 299 -9.98 -22.52 7.69
N GLU A 300 -8.93 -23.25 7.89
CA GLU A 300 -8.47 -23.75 9.17
C GLU A 300 -7.07 -23.19 9.44
N VAL A 301 -6.71 -22.99 10.69
CA VAL A 301 -5.37 -22.55 11.10
C VAL A 301 -4.77 -23.57 12.05
N ASP A 302 -3.46 -23.78 11.95
CA ASP A 302 -2.77 -24.80 12.78
C ASP A 302 -2.96 -24.61 14.30
N ALA A 303 -3.15 -23.36 14.73
CA ALA A 303 -3.37 -23.04 16.13
C ALA A 303 -4.77 -23.44 16.65
N PHE A 304 -5.77 -23.65 15.75
CA PHE A 304 -7.17 -23.95 16.07
C PHE A 304 -7.73 -24.98 15.09
N GLN A 305 -7.21 -26.23 15.15
CA GLN A 305 -7.52 -27.29 14.19
C GLN A 305 -8.99 -27.75 14.24
N ASP A 306 -9.65 -27.56 15.37
CA ASP A 306 -11.06 -27.94 15.54
C ASP A 306 -12.05 -26.85 15.11
N GLU A 307 -11.57 -25.67 14.71
CA GLU A 307 -12.40 -24.52 14.34
C GLU A 307 -12.25 -24.19 12.86
N LYS A 308 -13.39 -24.06 12.18
CA LYS A 308 -13.45 -23.57 10.80
C LYS A 308 -13.83 -22.09 10.80
N PHE A 309 -13.01 -21.32 10.11
CA PHE A 309 -13.25 -19.90 9.88
C PHE A 309 -13.81 -19.71 8.48
N GLU A 310 -14.69 -18.74 8.34
CA GLU A 310 -15.27 -18.36 7.05
C GLU A 310 -14.65 -17.05 6.57
N GLY A 311 -14.52 -16.92 5.26
CA GLY A 311 -14.02 -15.73 4.61
C GLY A 311 -14.60 -15.54 3.22
N ILE A 312 -14.28 -14.41 2.62
CA ILE A 312 -14.71 -14.06 1.26
C ILE A 312 -13.47 -13.64 0.45
N VAL A 313 -13.36 -14.16 -0.76
CA VAL A 313 -12.30 -13.76 -1.69
C VAL A 313 -12.47 -12.27 -2.03
N LYS A 314 -11.52 -11.46 -1.56
CA LYS A 314 -11.50 -10.01 -1.77
C LYS A 314 -10.80 -9.63 -3.06
N ALA A 315 -9.70 -10.29 -3.36
CA ALA A 315 -8.89 -10.01 -4.54
C ALA A 315 -8.13 -11.25 -5.02
N VAL A 316 -7.94 -11.32 -6.34
CA VAL A 316 -7.02 -12.23 -7.01
C VAL A 316 -5.96 -11.35 -7.67
N HIS A 317 -4.70 -11.49 -7.25
CA HIS A 317 -3.62 -10.66 -7.76
C HIS A 317 -3.19 -11.10 -9.17
N LEU A 318 -2.91 -10.12 -10.03
CA LEU A 318 -2.45 -10.38 -11.39
C LEU A 318 -0.97 -10.80 -11.45
N LYS A 319 -0.17 -10.35 -10.48
CA LYS A 319 1.25 -10.67 -10.41
C LYS A 319 1.41 -12.07 -9.81
N HIS A 320 1.98 -12.99 -10.59
CA HIS A 320 2.35 -14.30 -10.10
C HIS A 320 3.58 -14.22 -9.19
N GLU A 321 3.72 -15.21 -8.32
CA GLU A 321 4.92 -15.45 -7.50
C GLU A 321 5.42 -16.86 -7.76
N MET A 322 6.74 -17.00 -7.88
CA MET A 322 7.34 -18.35 -7.99
C MET A 322 7.64 -18.88 -6.59
N ARG A 323 7.01 -20.01 -6.24
CA ARG A 323 7.25 -20.72 -4.99
C ARG A 323 7.66 -22.16 -5.31
N SER A 324 8.77 -22.60 -4.76
CA SER A 324 9.26 -23.98 -5.00
C SER A 324 9.26 -24.39 -6.49
N ASN A 325 9.61 -23.45 -7.37
CA ASN A 325 9.64 -23.62 -8.83
C ASN A 325 8.25 -23.80 -9.49
N LEU A 326 7.16 -23.46 -8.79
CA LEU A 326 5.80 -23.45 -9.30
C LEU A 326 5.31 -22.00 -9.46
N VAL A 327 4.55 -21.74 -10.50
CA VAL A 327 3.87 -20.47 -10.73
C VAL A 327 2.60 -20.45 -9.89
N THR A 328 2.51 -19.51 -8.97
CA THR A 328 1.35 -19.36 -8.08
C THR A 328 0.82 -17.92 -8.13
N TYR A 329 -0.46 -17.78 -7.91
CA TYR A 329 -1.13 -16.48 -7.85
C TYR A 329 -1.61 -16.21 -6.43
N PRO A 330 -1.24 -15.05 -5.84
CA PRO A 330 -1.73 -14.66 -4.53
C PRO A 330 -3.23 -14.34 -4.58
N VAL A 331 -4.00 -14.98 -3.72
CA VAL A 331 -5.42 -14.71 -3.50
C VAL A 331 -5.59 -14.19 -2.09
N VAL A 332 -6.29 -13.07 -1.95
CA VAL A 332 -6.54 -12.41 -0.67
C VAL A 332 -7.99 -12.64 -0.25
N ILE A 333 -8.14 -13.19 0.92
CA ILE A 333 -9.43 -13.51 1.55
C ILE A 333 -9.60 -12.58 2.75
N GLU A 334 -10.73 -11.92 2.85
CA GLU A 334 -11.10 -11.14 4.03
C GLU A 334 -11.95 -12.02 4.96
N ALA A 335 -11.60 -12.04 6.23
CA ALA A 335 -12.34 -12.77 7.25
C ALA A 335 -12.52 -11.91 8.51
N ASP A 336 -13.61 -12.14 9.21
CA ASP A 336 -13.88 -11.51 10.51
C ASP A 336 -13.13 -12.25 11.62
N ASN A 337 -12.60 -11.49 12.55
CA ASN A 337 -11.86 -11.98 13.71
C ASN A 337 -12.40 -11.38 14.99
N PRO A 338 -13.58 -11.80 15.44
CA PRO A 338 -14.22 -11.20 16.60
C PRO A 338 -13.41 -11.42 17.87
N THR A 339 -13.38 -10.41 18.72
CA THR A 339 -12.77 -10.50 20.05
C THR A 339 -13.62 -11.42 20.96
N SER A 340 -12.96 -12.21 21.78
CA SER A 340 -13.61 -13.11 22.75
C SER A 340 -12.85 -13.14 24.06
N GLU A 341 -13.43 -13.77 25.08
CA GLU A 341 -12.75 -13.95 26.37
C GLU A 341 -11.44 -14.70 26.20
N GLY A 342 -10.33 -14.14 26.70
CA GLY A 342 -8.99 -14.65 26.48
C GLY A 342 -8.30 -14.23 25.18
N TYR A 343 -9.04 -13.61 24.22
CA TYR A 343 -8.51 -13.15 22.94
C TYR A 343 -8.90 -11.70 22.65
N PRO A 344 -8.29 -10.70 23.31
CA PRO A 344 -8.68 -9.30 23.21
C PRO A 344 -8.44 -8.69 21.81
N PHE A 345 -7.63 -9.36 20.99
CA PHE A 345 -7.35 -8.99 19.60
C PHE A 345 -7.94 -9.95 18.57
N GLY A 346 -8.82 -10.89 19.01
CA GLY A 346 -9.32 -12.00 18.22
C GLY A 346 -8.38 -13.22 18.26
N LYS A 347 -8.89 -14.36 17.76
CA LYS A 347 -8.14 -15.63 17.73
C LYS A 347 -7.09 -15.64 16.62
N LEU A 348 -7.38 -15.01 15.49
CA LEU A 348 -6.51 -15.00 14.33
C LEU A 348 -5.47 -13.88 14.49
N ARG A 349 -4.20 -14.29 14.56
CA ARG A 349 -3.07 -13.36 14.70
C ARG A 349 -2.26 -13.33 13.41
N PRO A 350 -1.65 -12.18 13.07
CA PRO A 350 -0.71 -12.09 11.97
C PRO A 350 0.42 -13.13 12.11
N GLY A 351 0.78 -13.77 11.00
CA GLY A 351 1.81 -14.80 10.96
C GLY A 351 1.32 -16.25 11.13
N LEU A 352 0.05 -16.49 11.49
CA LEU A 352 -0.50 -17.85 11.50
C LEU A 352 -0.63 -18.39 10.08
N THR A 353 -0.37 -19.70 9.93
CA THR A 353 -0.62 -20.40 8.66
C THR A 353 -2.09 -20.78 8.56
N ALA A 354 -2.68 -20.51 7.40
CA ALA A 354 -4.06 -20.86 7.08
C ALA A 354 -4.11 -21.86 5.92
N TYR A 355 -4.95 -22.88 6.05
CA TYR A 355 -5.30 -23.81 4.98
C TYR A 355 -6.69 -23.49 4.49
N VAL A 356 -6.75 -22.94 3.28
CA VAL A 356 -7.99 -22.43 2.70
C VAL A 356 -8.57 -23.45 1.74
N THR A 357 -9.86 -23.69 1.86
CA THR A 357 -10.65 -24.54 0.97
C THR A 357 -11.64 -23.69 0.19
N PHE A 358 -11.47 -23.64 -1.12
CA PHE A 358 -12.34 -22.98 -2.07
C PHE A 358 -13.31 -23.98 -2.65
N GLU A 359 -14.60 -23.83 -2.42
CA GLU A 359 -15.61 -24.61 -3.10
C GLU A 359 -15.84 -24.04 -4.49
N VAL A 360 -15.33 -24.75 -5.51
CA VAL A 360 -15.33 -24.24 -6.90
C VAL A 360 -16.61 -24.58 -7.62
N GLU A 361 -17.09 -25.83 -7.46
CA GLU A 361 -18.28 -26.33 -8.13
C GLU A 361 -18.96 -27.36 -7.27
N ARG A 362 -20.28 -27.35 -7.28
CA ARG A 362 -21.11 -28.33 -6.58
C ARG A 362 -22.02 -29.00 -7.60
N LYS A 363 -21.69 -30.25 -7.93
CA LYS A 363 -22.48 -31.10 -8.83
C LYS A 363 -23.44 -31.93 -8.00
N LYS A 364 -24.74 -31.89 -8.37
CA LYS A 364 -25.80 -32.65 -7.72
C LYS A 364 -26.15 -33.87 -8.57
N ASP A 365 -26.46 -34.98 -7.89
CA ASP A 365 -26.96 -36.21 -8.52
C ASP A 365 -26.03 -36.82 -9.58
N VAL A 366 -24.71 -36.79 -9.33
CA VAL A 366 -23.71 -37.45 -10.19
C VAL A 366 -23.43 -38.87 -9.71
N LEU A 367 -23.13 -39.80 -10.69
CA LEU A 367 -22.61 -41.10 -10.33
C LEU A 367 -21.19 -40.98 -9.79
N ARG A 368 -20.95 -41.54 -8.60
CA ARG A 368 -19.68 -41.41 -7.89
C ARG A 368 -19.01 -42.75 -7.71
N LEU A 369 -17.72 -42.79 -8.01
CA LEU A 369 -16.85 -43.94 -7.79
C LEU A 369 -15.95 -43.67 -6.58
N PRO A 370 -15.93 -44.55 -5.56
CA PRO A 370 -14.97 -44.40 -4.47
C PRO A 370 -13.53 -44.34 -4.99
N ALA A 371 -12.75 -43.34 -4.57
CA ALA A 371 -11.35 -43.20 -4.97
C ALA A 371 -10.47 -44.41 -4.64
N ALA A 372 -10.85 -45.14 -3.58
CA ALA A 372 -10.18 -46.39 -3.20
C ALA A 372 -10.28 -47.47 -4.26
N ALA A 373 -11.39 -47.49 -5.06
CA ALA A 373 -11.56 -48.49 -6.11
C ALA A 373 -10.61 -48.24 -7.30
N LEU A 374 -10.29 -46.98 -7.59
CA LEU A 374 -9.34 -46.65 -8.65
C LEU A 374 -7.87 -46.81 -8.23
N ARG A 375 -7.59 -46.75 -6.94
CA ARG A 375 -6.25 -46.96 -6.39
C ARG A 375 -5.93 -48.45 -6.14
N PHE A 376 -6.95 -49.32 -6.24
CA PHE A 376 -6.77 -50.72 -6.02
C PHE A 376 -6.02 -51.38 -7.17
N ALA A 377 -4.83 -51.95 -6.88
CA ALA A 377 -4.05 -52.78 -7.80
C ALA A 377 -4.23 -54.24 -7.48
N LEU A 378 -4.41 -55.08 -8.51
CA LEU A 378 -4.51 -56.54 -8.32
C LEU A 378 -3.24 -57.12 -7.75
N PRO A 379 -3.33 -57.97 -6.71
CA PRO A 379 -2.19 -58.72 -6.20
C PRO A 379 -1.56 -59.62 -7.27
N PRO A 380 -0.21 -59.75 -7.29
CA PRO A 380 0.46 -60.63 -8.24
C PRO A 380 -0.03 -62.07 -8.08
N GLY A 381 -0.48 -62.67 -9.20
CA GLY A 381 -0.97 -64.06 -9.21
C GLY A 381 -2.49 -64.24 -9.39
N ILE A 382 -3.28 -63.14 -9.25
CA ILE A 382 -4.72 -63.17 -9.49
C ILE A 382 -4.99 -62.61 -10.88
N LYS A 383 -5.69 -63.39 -11.73
CA LYS A 383 -6.10 -62.95 -13.06
C LYS A 383 -7.54 -62.43 -13.01
N ALA A 384 -7.76 -61.22 -13.48
CA ALA A 384 -9.11 -60.73 -13.77
C ALA A 384 -9.50 -61.04 -15.24
N GLU A 385 -10.73 -61.42 -15.44
CA GLU A 385 -11.30 -61.49 -16.79
C GLU A 385 -11.35 -60.08 -17.39
N GLN A 386 -10.61 -59.84 -18.46
CA GLN A 386 -10.68 -58.54 -19.17
C GLN A 386 -11.91 -58.56 -20.07
N GLU A 387 -12.79 -57.57 -19.90
CA GLU A 387 -13.77 -57.28 -20.92
C GLU A 387 -13.04 -56.74 -22.15
N PRO A 388 -13.25 -57.28 -23.36
CA PRO A 388 -12.66 -56.68 -24.55
C PRO A 388 -13.07 -55.23 -24.62
N ALA A 389 -12.10 -54.32 -24.83
CA ALA A 389 -12.36 -52.91 -25.03
C ALA A 389 -13.47 -52.80 -26.10
N PRO A 390 -14.46 -51.90 -25.93
CA PRO A 390 -15.55 -51.77 -26.90
C PRO A 390 -14.93 -51.57 -28.28
N ALA A 391 -15.21 -52.54 -29.19
CA ALA A 391 -14.75 -52.49 -30.55
C ALA A 391 -15.20 -51.15 -31.14
N LYS A 392 -14.29 -50.41 -31.79
CA LYS A 392 -14.61 -49.23 -32.58
C LYS A 392 -15.69 -49.66 -33.58
N SER A 393 -16.95 -49.38 -33.30
CA SER A 393 -18.00 -49.47 -34.28
C SER A 393 -17.77 -48.31 -35.27
N GLU A 394 -17.34 -48.65 -36.46
CA GLU A 394 -17.38 -47.77 -37.63
C GLU A 394 -18.86 -47.46 -37.92
N SER A 395 -19.33 -46.35 -37.47
CA SER A 395 -20.49 -45.58 -37.94
C SER A 395 -21.26 -44.97 -36.76
N VAL A 396 -21.28 -43.70 -36.79
CA VAL A 396 -21.91 -42.64 -35.97
C VAL A 396 -20.85 -41.81 -35.26
N GLU A 397 -20.86 -40.54 -35.52
CA GLU A 397 -20.08 -39.49 -34.82
C GLU A 397 -20.21 -39.64 -33.30
N ALA A 398 -19.41 -40.53 -32.71
CA ALA A 398 -19.28 -40.70 -31.29
C ALA A 398 -18.22 -39.68 -30.82
N GLN A 399 -18.68 -38.64 -30.17
CA GLN A 399 -17.80 -37.76 -29.35
C GLN A 399 -16.82 -38.64 -28.58
N GLU A 400 -15.53 -38.36 -28.71
CA GLU A 400 -14.50 -39.02 -27.91
C GLU A 400 -14.94 -39.01 -26.45
N PRO A 401 -14.87 -40.15 -25.74
CA PRO A 401 -15.32 -40.20 -24.35
C PRO A 401 -14.52 -39.17 -23.54
N GLN A 402 -15.20 -38.13 -23.08
CA GLN A 402 -14.60 -37.12 -22.21
C GLN A 402 -14.20 -37.81 -20.90
N GLY A 403 -12.98 -37.59 -20.42
CA GLY A 403 -12.51 -38.07 -19.12
C GLY A 403 -11.23 -38.90 -19.18
N MET A 404 -10.71 -39.26 -18.04
CA MET A 404 -9.50 -40.06 -17.88
C MET A 404 -9.90 -41.53 -17.85
N PRO A 405 -9.33 -42.42 -18.72
CA PRO A 405 -9.61 -43.86 -18.68
C PRO A 405 -9.04 -44.46 -17.38
N ALA A 406 -9.83 -45.22 -16.68
CA ALA A 406 -9.47 -45.91 -15.48
C ALA A 406 -10.05 -47.33 -15.46
N VAL A 407 -9.37 -48.26 -14.76
CA VAL A 407 -9.83 -49.63 -14.64
C VAL A 407 -10.26 -49.90 -13.21
N VAL A 408 -11.46 -50.40 -13.04
CA VAL A 408 -12.01 -50.82 -11.75
C VAL A 408 -12.37 -52.31 -11.79
N TYR A 409 -12.43 -52.93 -10.62
CA TYR A 409 -12.70 -54.33 -10.50
C TYR A 409 -14.06 -54.59 -9.86
N VAL A 410 -14.85 -55.48 -10.47
CA VAL A 410 -16.19 -55.89 -10.01
C VAL A 410 -16.19 -57.40 -9.85
N LEU A 411 -16.98 -57.92 -8.91
CA LEU A 411 -17.20 -59.37 -8.80
C LEU A 411 -18.34 -59.82 -9.72
N ASN A 412 -18.05 -60.84 -10.51
CA ASN A 412 -19.06 -61.54 -11.31
C ASN A 412 -19.97 -62.37 -10.39
N GLU A 413 -21.15 -62.81 -10.83
CA GLU A 413 -22.06 -63.73 -10.16
C GLU A 413 -21.37 -65.07 -9.72
N LYS A 414 -20.27 -65.44 -10.37
CA LYS A 414 -19.47 -66.60 -10.09
C LYS A 414 -18.32 -66.35 -9.07
N GLY A 415 -18.20 -65.15 -8.53
CA GLY A 415 -17.15 -64.75 -7.59
C GLY A 415 -15.75 -64.52 -8.20
N SER A 416 -15.66 -64.47 -9.57
CA SER A 416 -14.41 -64.10 -10.23
C SER A 416 -14.34 -62.57 -10.46
N LEU A 417 -13.10 -62.04 -10.52
CA LEU A 417 -12.83 -60.63 -10.77
C LEU A 417 -12.96 -60.29 -12.22
N LYS A 418 -13.76 -59.26 -12.54
CA LYS A 418 -13.90 -58.70 -13.88
C LYS A 418 -13.30 -57.30 -13.87
N ALA A 419 -12.36 -57.01 -14.76
CA ALA A 419 -11.83 -55.68 -14.99
C ALA A 419 -12.77 -54.92 -15.93
N VAL A 420 -13.20 -53.72 -15.47
CA VAL A 420 -14.11 -52.86 -16.18
C VAL A 420 -13.42 -51.53 -16.45
N THR A 421 -13.36 -51.13 -17.72
CA THR A 421 -12.84 -49.80 -18.09
C THR A 421 -13.93 -48.77 -17.95
N VAL A 422 -13.65 -47.70 -17.25
CA VAL A 422 -14.54 -46.55 -17.02
C VAL A 422 -13.82 -45.26 -17.38
N PHE A 423 -14.58 -44.22 -17.72
CA PHE A 423 -14.04 -42.88 -17.91
C PHE A 423 -14.48 -42.02 -16.73
N VAL A 424 -13.49 -41.52 -16.01
CA VAL A 424 -13.71 -40.71 -14.80
C VAL A 424 -13.39 -39.26 -15.09
N GLY A 425 -14.16 -38.38 -14.47
CA GLY A 425 -13.98 -36.94 -14.50
C GLY A 425 -13.24 -36.41 -13.28
N GLU A 426 -13.77 -35.37 -12.73
CA GLU A 426 -13.21 -34.68 -11.56
C GLU A 426 -13.35 -35.52 -10.29
N ASN A 427 -12.53 -35.20 -9.27
CA ASN A 427 -12.60 -35.87 -7.98
C ASN A 427 -12.70 -34.84 -6.83
N ASP A 428 -13.34 -35.26 -5.74
CA ASP A 428 -13.46 -34.47 -4.50
C ASP A 428 -12.54 -34.94 -3.38
N GLY A 429 -11.57 -35.83 -3.72
CA GLY A 429 -10.67 -36.47 -2.76
C GLY A 429 -11.19 -37.80 -2.22
N LYS A 430 -12.52 -38.01 -2.16
CA LYS A 430 -13.17 -39.26 -1.72
C LYS A 430 -13.77 -40.05 -2.88
N TYR A 431 -14.32 -39.35 -3.85
CA TYR A 431 -15.00 -39.91 -5.01
C TYR A 431 -14.50 -39.28 -6.31
N TYR A 432 -14.60 -40.08 -7.39
CA TYR A 432 -14.46 -39.63 -8.77
C TYR A 432 -15.80 -39.59 -9.45
N GLU A 433 -16.06 -38.60 -10.28
CA GLU A 433 -17.23 -38.54 -11.16
C GLU A 433 -17.12 -39.61 -12.23
N LEU A 434 -18.16 -40.46 -12.39
CA LEU A 434 -18.26 -41.40 -13.52
C LEU A 434 -18.90 -40.69 -14.70
N LEU A 435 -18.13 -40.40 -15.73
CA LEU A 435 -18.62 -39.77 -16.96
C LEU A 435 -19.22 -40.78 -17.94
N SER A 436 -18.55 -41.91 -18.14
CA SER A 436 -19.07 -43.00 -18.95
C SER A 436 -18.49 -44.35 -18.55
N GLY A 437 -19.26 -45.42 -18.79
CA GLY A 437 -18.88 -46.79 -18.46
C GLY A 437 -20.10 -47.70 -18.28
N PRO A 438 -19.92 -48.99 -18.19
CA PRO A 438 -21.01 -49.97 -18.05
C PRO A 438 -21.55 -50.06 -16.61
N LEU A 439 -21.04 -49.25 -15.65
CA LEU A 439 -21.42 -49.27 -14.24
C LEU A 439 -22.70 -48.50 -13.96
N LYS A 440 -23.49 -48.98 -13.01
CA LYS A 440 -24.75 -48.37 -12.54
C LYS A 440 -24.67 -48.10 -11.03
N ALA A 441 -25.56 -47.24 -10.55
CA ALA A 441 -25.72 -47.04 -9.11
C ALA A 441 -26.13 -48.37 -8.46
N GLY A 442 -25.42 -48.78 -7.41
CA GLY A 442 -25.59 -50.03 -6.69
C GLY A 442 -24.54 -51.10 -7.04
N ASP A 443 -23.76 -50.93 -8.11
CA ASP A 443 -22.68 -51.88 -8.43
C ASP A 443 -21.57 -51.83 -7.37
N GLU A 444 -21.16 -53.05 -6.95
CA GLU A 444 -20.11 -53.17 -5.89
C GLU A 444 -18.73 -53.24 -6.53
N LEU A 445 -17.89 -52.24 -6.23
CA LEU A 445 -16.49 -52.15 -6.67
C LEU A 445 -15.56 -52.67 -5.59
N ILE A 446 -14.46 -53.26 -5.99
CA ILE A 446 -13.41 -53.72 -5.07
C ILE A 446 -12.51 -52.53 -4.73
N THR A 447 -12.35 -52.30 -3.42
CA THR A 447 -11.53 -51.20 -2.89
C THR A 447 -10.32 -51.70 -2.09
N GLY A 448 -10.23 -53.01 -1.85
CA GLY A 448 -9.13 -53.60 -1.11
C GLY A 448 -9.26 -55.10 -0.98
N SER A 449 -8.21 -55.79 -0.51
CA SER A 449 -8.19 -57.19 -0.20
C SER A 449 -7.85 -57.39 1.27
N ALA A 450 -8.73 -58.08 2.00
CA ALA A 450 -8.51 -58.40 3.42
C ALA A 450 -7.27 -59.27 3.63
N LEU A 451 -6.91 -60.08 2.64
CA LEU A 451 -5.73 -60.95 2.67
C LEU A 451 -4.42 -60.15 2.57
N PHE A 452 -4.40 -59.13 1.72
CA PHE A 452 -3.24 -58.28 1.50
C PHE A 452 -2.96 -57.38 2.70
N ASP A 453 -4.01 -56.82 3.33
CA ASP A 453 -3.89 -56.05 4.58
C ASP A 453 -3.36 -56.88 5.75
N ALA A 454 -3.72 -58.16 5.80
CA ALA A 454 -3.22 -59.09 6.81
C ALA A 454 -1.74 -59.49 6.59
N LEU A 455 -1.27 -59.56 5.34
CA LEU A 455 0.13 -59.81 5.00
C LEU A 455 1.01 -58.59 5.28
N LYS A 456 0.54 -57.40 4.94
CA LYS A 456 1.26 -56.14 5.18
C LYS A 456 1.45 -55.84 6.67
N LYS A 457 0.47 -56.21 7.49
CA LYS A 457 0.53 -56.09 8.96
C LYS A 457 1.48 -57.11 9.64
N LYS A 458 2.01 -58.07 8.90
CA LYS A 458 3.00 -59.03 9.36
C LYS A 458 4.44 -58.66 8.97
N GLU A 459 4.62 -57.69 8.06
CA GLU A 459 5.92 -57.18 7.61
C GLU A 459 6.32 -55.86 8.30
N GLU A 460 5.38 -55.17 8.99
CA GLU A 460 5.64 -54.07 9.93
C GLU A 460 5.76 -54.65 11.39
#